data_4f37970457259762ff8cf38b04263f44
#
_entry.id   4f37970457259762ff8cf38b04263f44
#
_cell.length_a   1.000
_cell.length_b   1.000
_cell.length_c   1.000
_cell.angle_alpha   90.00
_cell.angle_beta   90.00
_cell.angle_gamma   90.00
#
_symmetry.space_group_name_H-M   'P 1'
#
loop_
_entity.id
_entity.type
_entity.pdbx_description
1 polymer ?
#
loop_
_entity_poly.entity_id
_entity_poly.type
_entity_poly.pdbx_seq_one_letter_code
_entity_poly.pdbx_strand_id
1 'polypeptide(L)'
;MTEAATETVPHQTSLAVWDIPSAVAAGVHFTVKVGAKSSSGCALGGSRVVVLDGDSTVVASGLLGAEPWRGTDALYWSEVELCAPQAPGLASLAVCFDAATLEEPHDGAAQPFVVAVVPPPEHVLTVTVAADDGPVADAIVRAGPIRVITDAEGRAWLHLAKGRHELAVWKTGYETKPLPLTIEADTAVRVEARVLPEDNPDAIWTA
;
A
#
# COMPACT_ATOMS: atom_id res chain seq x y z
N MET A 1 -43.11 35.05 17.09
CA MET A 1 -42.69 33.68 17.44
C MET A 1 -41.47 33.39 16.57
N THR A 2 -40.28 33.45 17.20
CA THR A 2 -39.03 33.17 16.48
C THR A 2 -38.80 31.66 16.58
N GLU A 3 -38.94 30.99 15.44
CA GLU A 3 -38.63 29.57 15.31
C GLU A 3 -37.12 29.40 15.52
N ALA A 4 -36.74 28.74 16.60
CA ALA A 4 -35.36 28.37 16.83
C ALA A 4 -34.97 27.32 15.78
N ALA A 5 -34.12 27.66 14.85
CA ALA A 5 -33.50 26.71 13.96
C ALA A 5 -32.74 25.69 14.82
N THR A 6 -33.19 24.46 14.80
CA THR A 6 -32.47 23.34 15.43
C THR A 6 -31.17 23.16 14.64
N GLU A 7 -30.07 23.55 15.23
CA GLU A 7 -28.72 23.38 14.65
C GLU A 7 -28.43 21.88 14.61
N THR A 8 -28.53 21.27 13.43
CA THR A 8 -28.26 19.85 13.23
C THR A 8 -26.75 19.67 13.27
N VAL A 9 -26.26 18.90 14.25
CA VAL A 9 -24.83 18.56 14.36
C VAL A 9 -24.46 17.63 13.22
N PRO A 10 -23.41 17.95 12.42
CA PRO A 10 -22.98 17.09 11.33
C PRO A 10 -22.54 15.71 11.81
N HIS A 11 -22.84 14.66 11.05
CA HIS A 11 -22.32 13.34 11.31
C HIS A 11 -20.85 13.27 10.93
N GLN A 12 -20.02 12.68 11.78
CA GLN A 12 -18.61 12.50 11.50
C GLN A 12 -18.42 11.44 10.40
N THR A 13 -17.54 11.75 9.46
CA THR A 13 -17.12 10.81 8.41
C THR A 13 -15.68 10.38 8.63
N SER A 14 -15.40 9.09 8.47
CA SER A 14 -14.06 8.53 8.49
C SER A 14 -13.74 7.87 7.15
N LEU A 15 -12.48 7.98 6.70
CA LEU A 15 -11.98 7.42 5.46
C LEU A 15 -10.93 6.35 5.74
N ALA A 16 -10.87 5.37 4.84
CA ALA A 16 -9.80 4.38 4.77
C ALA A 16 -9.30 4.27 3.33
N VAL A 17 -7.99 4.04 3.19
CA VAL A 17 -7.35 3.74 1.89
C VAL A 17 -6.54 2.47 2.08
N TRP A 18 -6.73 1.48 1.22
CA TRP A 18 -6.01 0.21 1.28
C TRP A 18 -5.70 -0.33 -0.12
N ASP A 19 -4.99 -1.45 -0.19
CA ASP A 19 -4.41 -2.01 -1.43
C ASP A 19 -3.50 -1.00 -2.15
N ILE A 20 -2.81 -0.16 -1.37
CA ILE A 20 -1.83 0.80 -1.89
C ILE A 20 -0.60 0.01 -2.34
N PRO A 21 -0.20 0.09 -3.63
CA PRO A 21 1.01 -0.59 -4.09
C PRO A 21 2.25 -0.02 -3.39
N SER A 22 3.21 -0.89 -3.09
CA SER A 22 4.47 -0.48 -2.46
C SER A 22 5.31 0.45 -3.36
N ALA A 23 5.20 0.27 -4.68
CA ALA A 23 5.79 1.12 -5.69
C ALA A 23 5.01 1.01 -7.00
N VAL A 24 5.02 2.09 -7.80
CA VAL A 24 4.47 2.15 -9.15
C VAL A 24 5.50 2.77 -10.09
N ALA A 25 5.53 2.34 -11.34
CA ALA A 25 6.39 2.98 -12.33
C ALA A 25 5.82 4.36 -12.73
N ALA A 26 6.70 5.30 -13.02
CA ALA A 26 6.33 6.63 -13.47
C ALA A 26 5.40 6.57 -14.69
N GLY A 27 4.32 7.33 -14.67
CA GLY A 27 3.30 7.40 -15.71
C GLY A 27 2.38 6.18 -15.84
N VAL A 28 2.51 5.17 -15.00
CA VAL A 28 1.67 3.97 -15.05
C VAL A 28 0.41 4.15 -14.22
N HIS A 29 -0.70 3.61 -14.71
CA HIS A 29 -1.96 3.58 -13.98
C HIS A 29 -1.95 2.50 -12.90
N PHE A 30 -2.54 2.82 -11.76
CA PHE A 30 -2.72 1.88 -10.64
C PHE A 30 -4.05 2.18 -9.93
N THR A 31 -4.53 1.22 -9.17
CA THR A 31 -5.77 1.37 -8.40
C THR A 31 -5.48 1.31 -6.91
N VAL A 32 -6.29 2.03 -6.15
CA VAL A 32 -6.39 1.91 -4.69
C VAL A 32 -7.85 1.71 -4.31
N LYS A 33 -8.11 1.09 -3.17
CA LYS A 33 -9.44 1.01 -2.60
C LYS A 33 -9.65 2.14 -1.60
N VAL A 34 -10.78 2.80 -1.73
CA VAL A 34 -11.20 3.89 -0.84
C VAL A 34 -12.50 3.53 -0.19
N GLY A 35 -12.61 3.70 1.10
CA GLY A 35 -13.83 3.49 1.85
C GLY A 35 -14.17 4.68 2.74
N ALA A 36 -15.46 4.95 2.89
CA ALA A 36 -16.00 5.95 3.80
C ALA A 36 -17.07 5.35 4.71
N LYS A 37 -17.10 5.81 5.95
CA LYS A 37 -18.08 5.40 6.96
C LYS A 37 -18.57 6.61 7.74
N SER A 38 -19.90 6.71 7.91
CA SER A 38 -20.54 7.67 8.82
C SER A 38 -20.59 7.12 10.24
N SER A 39 -20.36 7.98 11.24
CA SER A 39 -20.51 7.63 12.67
C SER A 39 -21.93 7.24 13.04
N SER A 40 -22.93 7.73 12.30
CA SER A 40 -24.34 7.47 12.52
C SER A 40 -24.89 6.33 11.64
N GLY A 41 -24.02 5.63 10.89
CA GLY A 41 -24.44 4.51 10.03
C GLY A 41 -25.22 4.92 8.77
N CYS A 42 -25.14 6.19 8.36
CA CYS A 42 -25.79 6.66 7.15
C CYS A 42 -25.29 5.93 5.91
N ALA A 43 -26.19 5.73 4.93
CA ALA A 43 -25.85 5.17 3.64
C ALA A 43 -25.05 6.20 2.82
N LEU A 44 -23.78 5.89 2.54
CA LEU A 44 -22.87 6.73 1.75
C LEU A 44 -22.72 6.27 0.30
N GLY A 45 -23.52 5.28 -0.13
CA GLY A 45 -23.50 4.79 -1.51
C GLY A 45 -23.82 5.90 -2.51
N GLY A 46 -23.07 5.97 -3.61
CA GLY A 46 -23.18 7.02 -4.61
C GLY A 46 -22.50 8.36 -4.26
N SER A 47 -22.00 8.52 -3.02
CA SER A 47 -21.23 9.72 -2.64
C SER A 47 -19.91 9.77 -3.36
N ARG A 48 -19.45 10.99 -3.64
CA ARG A 48 -18.20 11.23 -4.35
C ARG A 48 -17.00 11.26 -3.40
N VAL A 49 -15.92 10.61 -3.82
CA VAL A 49 -14.59 10.78 -3.25
C VAL A 49 -13.67 11.37 -4.31
N VAL A 50 -12.75 12.23 -3.90
CA VAL A 50 -11.73 12.81 -4.78
C VAL A 50 -10.34 12.50 -4.22
N VAL A 51 -9.37 12.36 -5.11
CA VAL A 51 -7.96 12.23 -4.72
C VAL A 51 -7.24 13.50 -5.13
N LEU A 52 -6.57 14.10 -4.18
CA LEU A 52 -5.76 15.30 -4.36
C LEU A 52 -4.27 14.93 -4.34
N ASP A 53 -3.48 15.64 -5.12
CA ASP A 53 -2.02 15.62 -5.02
C ASP A 53 -1.49 16.60 -3.95
N GLY A 54 -0.16 16.70 -3.83
CA GLY A 54 0.49 17.59 -2.86
C GLY A 54 0.20 19.07 -3.07
N ASP A 55 -0.25 19.48 -4.26
CA ASP A 55 -0.63 20.84 -4.62
C ASP A 55 -2.14 21.08 -4.49
N SER A 56 -2.86 20.13 -3.89
CA SER A 56 -4.33 20.14 -3.75
C SER A 56 -5.08 20.10 -5.08
N THR A 57 -4.46 19.59 -6.14
CA THR A 57 -5.10 19.39 -7.44
C THR A 57 -5.82 18.03 -7.45
N VAL A 58 -7.04 18.00 -7.99
CA VAL A 58 -7.79 16.75 -8.16
C VAL A 58 -7.14 15.92 -9.27
N VAL A 59 -6.57 14.77 -8.89
CA VAL A 59 -5.91 13.83 -9.81
C VAL A 59 -6.77 12.62 -10.14
N ALA A 60 -7.77 12.31 -9.32
CA ALA A 60 -8.75 11.26 -9.57
C ALA A 60 -10.04 11.49 -8.78
N SER A 61 -11.10 10.79 -9.15
CA SER A 61 -12.33 10.74 -8.37
C SER A 61 -13.06 9.43 -8.60
N GLY A 62 -13.89 9.03 -7.64
CA GLY A 62 -14.74 7.85 -7.72
C GLY A 62 -16.07 8.08 -7.02
N LEU A 63 -17.01 7.18 -7.26
CA LEU A 63 -18.28 7.11 -6.53
C LEU A 63 -18.26 5.86 -5.65
N LEU A 64 -18.65 6.00 -4.40
CA LEU A 64 -18.78 4.87 -3.49
C LEU A 64 -19.89 3.91 -4.00
N GLY A 65 -19.61 2.62 -3.93
CA GLY A 65 -20.57 1.57 -4.31
C GLY A 65 -21.85 1.63 -3.47
N ALA A 66 -22.93 1.04 -3.98
CA ALA A 66 -24.23 1.03 -3.31
C ALA A 66 -24.26 0.15 -2.04
N GLU A 67 -23.33 -0.81 -1.93
CA GLU A 67 -23.28 -1.77 -0.83
C GLU A 67 -21.98 -1.60 -0.02
N PRO A 68 -22.04 -1.77 1.30
CA PRO A 68 -20.85 -1.73 2.14
C PRO A 68 -19.89 -2.89 1.86
N TRP A 69 -18.63 -2.71 2.23
CA TRP A 69 -17.59 -3.75 2.19
C TRP A 69 -18.04 -4.99 2.97
N ARG A 70 -17.83 -6.18 2.41
CA ARG A 70 -18.22 -7.45 3.03
C ARG A 70 -17.64 -7.59 4.44
N GLY A 71 -18.51 -7.93 5.39
CA GLY A 71 -18.14 -8.04 6.81
C GLY A 71 -18.15 -6.72 7.57
N THR A 72 -18.64 -5.63 6.93
CA THR A 72 -18.92 -4.35 7.59
C THR A 72 -20.34 -3.91 7.31
N ASP A 73 -20.95 -3.18 8.23
CA ASP A 73 -22.35 -2.74 8.08
C ASP A 73 -22.47 -1.34 7.44
N ALA A 74 -21.36 -0.59 7.31
CA ALA A 74 -21.42 0.82 6.94
C ALA A 74 -20.17 1.35 6.22
N LEU A 75 -19.19 0.53 5.85
CA LEU A 75 -18.02 0.97 5.09
C LEU A 75 -18.34 0.89 3.59
N TYR A 76 -18.84 1.97 3.01
CA TYR A 76 -19.06 2.09 1.58
C TYR A 76 -17.73 2.31 0.88
N TRP A 77 -17.47 1.66 -0.25
CA TRP A 77 -16.17 1.64 -0.88
C TRP A 77 -16.22 1.66 -2.41
N SER A 78 -15.08 1.99 -3.00
CA SER A 78 -14.86 1.99 -4.44
C SER A 78 -13.39 1.72 -4.77
N GLU A 79 -13.12 1.23 -5.97
CA GLU A 79 -11.79 1.26 -6.57
C GLU A 79 -11.62 2.60 -7.30
N VAL A 80 -10.50 3.27 -7.03
CA VAL A 80 -10.15 4.55 -7.68
C VAL A 80 -8.87 4.34 -8.46
N GLU A 81 -8.94 4.59 -9.77
CA GLU A 81 -7.79 4.54 -10.67
C GLU A 81 -7.05 5.87 -10.63
N LEU A 82 -5.73 5.79 -10.56
CA LEU A 82 -4.79 6.91 -10.51
C LEU A 82 -3.72 6.72 -11.58
N CYS A 83 -3.17 7.82 -12.07
CA CYS A 83 -1.96 7.81 -12.88
C CYS A 83 -0.78 8.29 -12.03
N ALA A 84 0.30 7.49 -11.98
CA ALA A 84 1.51 7.87 -11.26
C ALA A 84 2.15 9.12 -11.90
N PRO A 85 2.72 10.02 -11.09
CA PRO A 85 3.52 11.14 -11.60
C PRO A 85 4.64 10.67 -12.52
N GLN A 86 5.05 11.53 -13.46
CA GLN A 86 6.16 11.23 -14.38
C GLN A 86 7.53 11.25 -13.68
N ALA A 87 7.66 12.04 -12.61
CA ALA A 87 8.91 12.14 -11.86
C ALA A 87 8.99 11.06 -10.77
N PRO A 88 10.07 10.25 -10.73
CA PRO A 88 10.32 9.34 -9.62
C PRO A 88 10.46 10.07 -8.30
N GLY A 89 9.98 9.44 -7.21
CA GLY A 89 10.02 10.00 -5.86
C GLY A 89 8.86 9.50 -5.01
N LEU A 90 8.59 10.19 -3.90
CA LEU A 90 7.41 9.93 -3.08
C LEU A 90 6.28 10.85 -3.51
N ALA A 91 5.18 10.28 -3.99
CA ALA A 91 3.96 11.00 -4.30
C ALA A 91 3.06 11.03 -3.05
N SER A 92 2.88 12.23 -2.49
CA SER A 92 1.94 12.46 -1.40
C SER A 92 0.56 12.73 -1.98
N LEU A 93 -0.42 11.96 -1.57
CA LEU A 93 -1.80 12.00 -2.04
C LEU A 93 -2.74 12.06 -0.85
N ALA A 94 -3.95 12.57 -1.04
CA ALA A 94 -4.99 12.56 -0.03
C ALA A 94 -6.34 12.24 -0.66
N VAL A 95 -7.07 11.28 -0.07
CA VAL A 95 -8.49 11.08 -0.40
C VAL A 95 -9.31 12.03 0.43
N CYS A 96 -10.23 12.75 -0.22
CA CYS A 96 -11.20 13.62 0.43
C CYS A 96 -12.62 13.14 0.12
N PHE A 97 -13.47 13.18 1.13
CA PHE A 97 -14.90 12.88 1.01
C PHE A 97 -15.66 14.18 0.79
N ASP A 98 -16.48 14.21 -0.28
CA ASP A 98 -17.36 15.33 -0.58
C ASP A 98 -18.73 15.11 0.07
N ALA A 99 -18.95 15.77 1.19
CA ALA A 99 -20.21 15.69 1.94
C ALA A 99 -21.36 16.51 1.34
N ALA A 100 -21.07 17.37 0.36
CA ALA A 100 -22.03 18.37 -0.16
C ALA A 100 -23.27 17.75 -0.86
N THR A 101 -23.21 16.47 -1.20
CA THR A 101 -24.30 15.77 -1.93
C THR A 101 -25.24 15.00 -1.02
N LEU A 102 -25.01 14.96 0.30
CA LEU A 102 -25.82 14.21 1.26
C LEU A 102 -26.98 15.06 1.78
N GLU A 103 -28.14 14.41 1.99
CA GLU A 103 -29.34 15.09 2.54
C GLU A 103 -29.11 15.53 4.01
N GLU A 104 -28.40 14.71 4.77
CA GLU A 104 -28.03 15.03 6.15
C GLU A 104 -26.62 15.63 6.20
N PRO A 105 -26.39 16.63 7.06
CA PRO A 105 -25.07 17.26 7.15
C PRO A 105 -24.03 16.26 7.66
N HIS A 106 -22.90 16.19 6.96
CA HIS A 106 -21.74 15.40 7.33
C HIS A 106 -20.48 16.26 7.34
N ASP A 107 -19.56 15.94 8.21
CA ASP A 107 -18.24 16.55 8.20
C ASP A 107 -17.45 16.03 7.00
N GLY A 108 -16.70 16.93 6.35
CA GLY A 108 -15.70 16.55 5.38
C GLY A 108 -14.58 15.73 6.05
N ALA A 109 -14.06 14.76 5.33
CA ALA A 109 -12.95 13.93 5.82
C ALA A 109 -11.82 13.90 4.79
N ALA A 110 -10.58 13.78 5.26
CA ALA A 110 -9.40 13.60 4.42
C ALA A 110 -8.49 12.51 5.00
N GLN A 111 -8.01 11.61 4.14
CA GLN A 111 -7.07 10.55 4.50
C GLN A 111 -5.83 10.63 3.61
N PRO A 112 -4.66 11.05 4.15
CA PRO A 112 -3.42 11.07 3.39
C PRO A 112 -2.86 9.66 3.20
N PHE A 113 -2.17 9.46 2.07
CA PHE A 113 -1.37 8.28 1.79
C PHE A 113 -0.20 8.63 0.88
N VAL A 114 0.79 7.74 0.78
CA VAL A 114 2.00 7.95 0.00
C VAL A 114 2.24 6.74 -0.90
N VAL A 115 2.64 7.00 -2.15
CA VAL A 115 3.06 5.97 -3.11
C VAL A 115 4.48 6.28 -3.57
N ALA A 116 5.34 5.27 -3.59
CA ALA A 116 6.66 5.39 -4.19
C ALA A 116 6.56 5.29 -5.71
N VAL A 117 7.00 6.33 -6.40
CA VAL A 117 7.10 6.34 -7.86
C VAL A 117 8.54 5.99 -8.24
N VAL A 118 8.72 4.94 -9.03
CA VAL A 118 10.02 4.45 -9.46
C VAL A 118 10.21 4.67 -10.96
N PRO A 119 11.45 4.76 -11.46
CA PRO A 119 11.68 4.74 -12.89
C PRO A 119 11.04 3.49 -13.54
N PRO A 120 10.62 3.57 -14.80
CA PRO A 120 10.12 2.39 -15.52
C PRO A 120 11.14 1.24 -15.46
N PRO A 121 10.70 0.00 -15.19
CA PRO A 121 11.61 -1.13 -15.16
C PRO A 121 12.12 -1.46 -16.55
N GLU A 122 13.41 -1.75 -16.64
CA GLU A 122 14.08 -2.13 -17.88
C GLU A 122 14.55 -3.60 -17.85
N HIS A 123 14.76 -4.15 -16.63
CA HIS A 123 15.36 -5.45 -16.43
C HIS A 123 14.64 -6.26 -15.35
N VAL A 124 14.82 -7.57 -15.42
CA VAL A 124 14.33 -8.52 -14.42
C VAL A 124 15.49 -9.00 -13.56
N LEU A 125 15.36 -8.82 -12.24
CA LEU A 125 16.23 -9.46 -11.27
C LEU A 125 15.54 -10.72 -10.74
N THR A 126 16.11 -11.89 -11.03
CA THR A 126 15.68 -13.16 -10.44
C THR A 126 16.49 -13.42 -9.18
N VAL A 127 15.80 -13.54 -8.05
CA VAL A 127 16.41 -13.83 -6.75
C VAL A 127 16.05 -15.23 -6.32
N THR A 128 17.04 -16.02 -5.92
CA THR A 128 16.81 -17.33 -5.29
C THR A 128 17.31 -17.24 -3.84
N VAL A 129 16.43 -17.47 -2.89
CA VAL A 129 16.78 -17.51 -1.45
C VAL A 129 16.83 -18.96 -0.99
N ALA A 130 17.94 -19.35 -0.43
CA ALA A 130 18.14 -20.70 0.08
C ALA A 130 18.90 -20.69 1.41
N ALA A 131 18.64 -21.67 2.24
CA ALA A 131 19.36 -21.99 3.47
C ALA A 131 19.94 -23.40 3.39
N ASP A 132 20.65 -23.85 4.42
CA ASP A 132 21.24 -25.19 4.48
C ASP A 132 20.18 -26.30 4.39
N ASP A 133 18.96 -26.03 4.86
CA ASP A 133 17.81 -26.94 4.88
C ASP A 133 16.97 -26.89 3.59
N GLY A 134 17.29 -26.00 2.65
CA GLY A 134 16.63 -25.91 1.35
C GLY A 134 16.18 -24.52 0.93
N PRO A 135 15.23 -24.42 -0.03
CA PRO A 135 14.70 -23.16 -0.49
C PRO A 135 13.88 -22.45 0.60
N VAL A 136 13.98 -21.14 0.68
CA VAL A 136 13.24 -20.32 1.66
C VAL A 136 12.04 -19.69 0.99
N ALA A 137 10.87 -20.31 1.15
CA ALA A 137 9.59 -19.79 0.70
C ALA A 137 9.10 -18.63 1.59
N ASP A 138 8.16 -17.80 1.07
CA ASP A 138 7.54 -16.67 1.75
C ASP A 138 8.54 -15.67 2.37
N ALA A 139 9.76 -15.61 1.85
CA ALA A 139 10.71 -14.57 2.24
C ALA A 139 10.38 -13.26 1.51
N ILE A 140 10.44 -12.16 2.24
CA ILE A 140 10.28 -10.84 1.68
C ILE A 140 11.59 -10.44 1.03
N VAL A 141 11.56 -10.17 -0.27
CA VAL A 141 12.68 -9.67 -1.06
C VAL A 141 12.38 -8.22 -1.42
N ARG A 142 13.32 -7.32 -1.13
CA ARG A 142 13.15 -5.88 -1.30
C ARG A 142 14.33 -5.26 -2.02
N ALA A 143 14.02 -4.40 -3.01
CA ALA A 143 15.01 -3.51 -3.63
C ALA A 143 14.44 -2.08 -3.65
N GLY A 144 14.94 -1.21 -2.77
CA GLY A 144 14.34 0.10 -2.54
C GLY A 144 12.87 -0.01 -2.09
N PRO A 145 11.92 0.65 -2.76
CA PRO A 145 10.49 0.56 -2.43
C PRO A 145 9.81 -0.71 -3.01
N ILE A 146 10.43 -1.38 -3.97
CA ILE A 146 9.88 -2.58 -4.61
C ILE A 146 10.01 -3.76 -3.66
N ARG A 147 8.91 -4.48 -3.47
CA ARG A 147 8.80 -5.61 -2.54
C ARG A 147 8.05 -6.77 -3.22
N VAL A 148 8.61 -7.96 -3.14
CA VAL A 148 8.01 -9.22 -3.59
C VAL A 148 8.22 -10.30 -2.55
N ILE A 149 7.55 -11.45 -2.71
CA ILE A 149 7.65 -12.60 -1.80
C ILE A 149 8.17 -13.79 -2.61
N THR A 150 9.05 -14.61 -2.03
CA THR A 150 9.55 -15.82 -2.68
C THR A 150 8.45 -16.89 -2.78
N ASP A 151 8.46 -17.63 -3.88
CA ASP A 151 7.62 -18.82 -4.11
C ASP A 151 8.08 -20.02 -3.28
N ALA A 152 7.43 -21.17 -3.48
CA ALA A 152 7.75 -22.43 -2.80
C ALA A 152 9.18 -22.93 -3.09
N GLU A 153 9.75 -22.57 -4.22
CA GLU A 153 11.11 -22.88 -4.63
C GLU A 153 12.13 -21.82 -4.19
N GLY A 154 11.71 -20.86 -3.34
CA GLY A 154 12.54 -19.77 -2.82
C GLY A 154 12.87 -18.71 -3.88
N ARG A 155 12.10 -18.59 -4.98
CA ARG A 155 12.38 -17.66 -6.08
C ARG A 155 11.46 -16.45 -6.02
N ALA A 156 12.01 -15.30 -6.40
CA ALA A 156 11.30 -14.05 -6.56
C ALA A 156 11.82 -13.30 -7.80
N TRP A 157 10.94 -12.50 -8.41
CA TRP A 157 11.27 -11.69 -9.59
C TRP A 157 10.94 -10.24 -9.30
N LEU A 158 11.96 -9.37 -9.43
CA LEU A 158 11.82 -7.93 -9.30
C LEU A 158 12.06 -7.29 -10.66
N HIS A 159 11.15 -6.41 -11.05
CA HIS A 159 11.30 -5.58 -12.24
C HIS A 159 11.95 -4.26 -11.81
N LEU A 160 13.17 -4.01 -12.26
CA LEU A 160 14.02 -2.90 -11.80
C LEU A 160 14.48 -2.05 -12.98
N ALA A 161 14.62 -0.75 -12.72
CA ALA A 161 15.33 0.11 -13.64
C ALA A 161 16.84 -0.20 -13.59
N LYS A 162 17.54 0.15 -14.68
CA LYS A 162 19.01 0.13 -14.72
C LYS A 162 19.60 0.98 -13.59
N GLY A 163 20.68 0.51 -12.96
CA GLY A 163 21.38 1.28 -11.95
C GLY A 163 21.78 0.49 -10.71
N ARG A 164 22.13 1.22 -9.65
CA ARG A 164 22.55 0.65 -8.36
C ARG A 164 21.33 0.39 -7.49
N HIS A 165 21.29 -0.81 -6.91
CA HIS A 165 20.24 -1.24 -5.98
C HIS A 165 20.89 -1.91 -4.76
N GLU A 166 20.19 -1.89 -3.65
CA GLU A 166 20.50 -2.71 -2.49
C GLU A 166 19.38 -3.72 -2.32
N LEU A 167 19.74 -4.99 -2.41
CA LEU A 167 18.80 -6.10 -2.19
C LEU A 167 18.83 -6.48 -0.72
N ALA A 168 17.67 -6.47 -0.08
CA ALA A 168 17.47 -6.98 1.26
C ALA A 168 16.46 -8.12 1.23
N VAL A 169 16.73 -9.16 1.99
CA VAL A 169 15.81 -10.29 2.18
C VAL A 169 15.47 -10.39 3.66
N TRP A 170 14.22 -10.67 3.96
CA TRP A 170 13.77 -10.86 5.33
C TRP A 170 12.81 -12.03 5.44
N LYS A 171 13.04 -12.89 6.44
CA LYS A 171 12.15 -13.97 6.85
C LYS A 171 12.36 -14.22 8.33
N THR A 172 11.28 -14.38 9.10
CA THR A 172 11.36 -14.76 10.53
C THR A 172 12.11 -16.09 10.69
N GLY A 173 13.04 -16.15 11.64
CA GLY A 173 13.86 -17.33 11.88
C GLY A 173 15.10 -17.45 10.99
N TYR A 174 15.36 -16.46 10.12
CA TYR A 174 16.51 -16.45 9.22
C TYR A 174 17.30 -15.14 9.33
N GLU A 175 18.60 -15.23 9.20
CA GLU A 175 19.51 -14.10 9.03
C GLU A 175 19.97 -14.04 7.58
N THR A 176 19.93 -12.85 6.99
CA THR A 176 20.46 -12.56 5.66
C THR A 176 21.28 -11.28 5.69
N LYS A 177 22.17 -11.10 4.72
CA LYS A 177 22.95 -9.86 4.57
C LYS A 177 22.45 -9.07 3.37
N PRO A 178 22.30 -7.73 3.47
CA PRO A 178 22.03 -6.89 2.32
C PRO A 178 23.09 -7.08 1.23
N LEU A 179 22.67 -7.12 -0.02
CA LEU A 179 23.53 -7.33 -1.18
C LEU A 179 23.44 -6.11 -2.10
N PRO A 180 24.50 -5.29 -2.20
CA PRO A 180 24.58 -4.24 -3.20
C PRO A 180 24.79 -4.84 -4.59
N LEU A 181 24.01 -4.40 -5.59
CA LEU A 181 24.13 -4.82 -6.98
C LEU A 181 23.96 -3.65 -7.94
N THR A 182 24.50 -3.84 -9.15
CA THR A 182 24.26 -2.95 -10.28
C THR A 182 23.54 -3.73 -11.35
N ILE A 183 22.37 -3.25 -11.75
CA ILE A 183 21.52 -3.86 -12.78
C ILE A 183 21.81 -3.14 -14.10
N GLU A 184 22.32 -3.86 -15.09
CA GLU A 184 22.57 -3.37 -16.45
C GLU A 184 21.93 -4.28 -17.51
N ALA A 185 21.48 -5.47 -17.10
CA ALA A 185 20.80 -6.47 -17.89
C ALA A 185 19.98 -7.35 -16.95
N ASP A 186 19.16 -8.24 -17.50
CA ASP A 186 18.51 -9.29 -16.73
C ASP A 186 19.56 -10.09 -15.95
N THR A 187 19.35 -10.19 -14.66
CA THR A 187 20.36 -10.70 -13.72
C THR A 187 19.73 -11.73 -12.78
N ALA A 188 20.48 -12.78 -12.45
CA ALA A 188 20.10 -13.74 -11.44
C ALA A 188 21.09 -13.70 -10.26
N VAL A 189 20.56 -13.70 -9.03
CA VAL A 189 21.37 -13.74 -7.82
C VAL A 189 20.83 -14.79 -6.86
N ARG A 190 21.76 -15.40 -6.10
CA ARG A 190 21.44 -16.28 -4.98
C ARG A 190 21.75 -15.58 -3.69
N VAL A 191 20.80 -15.59 -2.76
CA VAL A 191 20.95 -15.10 -1.41
C VAL A 191 20.94 -16.30 -0.46
N GLU A 192 22.00 -16.43 0.32
CA GLU A 192 22.08 -17.45 1.35
C GLU A 192 21.49 -16.90 2.65
N ALA A 193 20.54 -17.61 3.18
CA ALA A 193 19.89 -17.35 4.45
C ALA A 193 20.43 -18.34 5.48
N ARG A 194 20.75 -17.85 6.66
CA ARG A 194 21.18 -18.68 7.79
C ARG A 194 20.03 -18.85 8.76
N VAL A 195 19.70 -20.09 9.10
CA VAL A 195 18.71 -20.37 10.14
C VAL A 195 19.21 -19.83 11.47
N LEU A 196 18.42 -19.00 12.12
CA LEU A 196 18.69 -18.54 13.48
C LEU A 196 18.33 -19.66 14.47
N PRO A 197 19.15 -19.87 15.53
CA PRO A 197 18.76 -20.78 16.60
C PRO A 197 17.42 -20.31 17.18
N GLU A 198 16.52 -21.24 17.47
CA GLU A 198 15.32 -20.91 18.24
C GLU A 198 15.75 -20.30 19.59
N ASP A 199 15.25 -19.09 19.88
CA ASP A 199 15.38 -18.50 21.21
C ASP A 199 14.69 -19.45 22.20
N ASN A 200 15.48 -20.20 22.98
CA ASN A 200 14.94 -21.02 24.06
C ASN A 200 14.59 -20.08 25.24
N PRO A 201 13.31 -19.75 25.46
CA PRO A 201 12.92 -18.88 26.56
C PRO A 201 13.28 -19.46 27.95
N ASP A 202 13.52 -20.78 28.04
CA ASP A 202 13.89 -21.45 29.27
C ASP A 202 15.41 -21.44 29.56
N ALA A 203 16.24 -20.96 28.62
CA ALA A 203 17.68 -20.85 28.82
C ALA A 203 18.07 -19.86 29.94
N ILE A 204 17.18 -18.93 30.28
CA ILE A 204 17.38 -17.96 31.37
C ILE A 204 17.29 -18.60 32.76
N TRP A 205 16.65 -19.79 32.86
CA TRP A 205 16.38 -20.44 34.15
C TRP A 205 17.34 -21.60 34.46
N THR A 206 18.32 -21.86 33.59
CA THR A 206 19.29 -23.01 33.76
C THR A 206 20.72 -22.56 34.10
N ALA A 207 20.91 -21.31 34.52
CA ALA A 207 22.21 -20.78 34.98
C ALA A 207 22.23 -20.58 36.49
#